data_89d73d5ddfdd7807f6c548631d07c0fc
#
_entry.id   89d73d5ddfdd7807f6c548631d07c0fc
#
_cell.length_a   1.000
_cell.length_b   1.000
_cell.length_c   1.000
_cell.angle_alpha   90.00
_cell.angle_beta   90.00
_cell.angle_gamma   90.00
#
_symmetry.space_group_name_H-M   'P 1'
#
loop_
_entity.id
_entity.type
_entity.pdbx_description
1 polymer ?
#
loop_
_entity_poly.entity_id
_entity_poly.type
_entity_poly.pdbx_seq_one_letter_code
_entity_poly.pdbx_strand_id
1 'polypeptide(L)'
;MKTIIINKPGEVEIIEQAMPVRKQGEALLKILYGGICGSDLGTYRGTFAYASYPRIPGHEFSAEIIEIDDNDRNLKPGMIVTCNPYFNCGHCYSCQRGLVNCCTSNETMGAQRDGAFSEYITMPIERIYDGKGLSAKTLALIEPFCISYHGISRANIQPNDKVLVIGAGTIGVLAAVAAKAKGAKVYISDVAENKMNYAIETFGLDGGILNDSPENFIKRVEEITNGNYFDVTIEAVGLPSTFQACIDAAAFGARMIQIGVGKRTHEFDFTLLQKKELNVYGSRNALKKDFLELIDLVKSGKVDLEKIVTNTYNLDEADKAFQDFSKNAASMLKVVIKF
;
A
#
# COMPACT_ATOMS: atom_id res chain seq x y z
N MET A 1 11.68 -17.06 -20.23
CA MET A 1 11.10 -15.77 -19.84
C MET A 1 11.99 -15.04 -18.86
N LYS A 2 12.06 -13.70 -18.94
CA LYS A 2 12.82 -12.89 -18.00
C LYS A 2 12.13 -12.78 -16.64
N THR A 3 12.91 -12.88 -15.56
CA THR A 3 12.45 -12.80 -14.17
C THR A 3 13.45 -11.98 -13.36
N ILE A 4 12.95 -11.04 -12.56
CA ILE A 4 13.77 -10.25 -11.62
C ILE A 4 13.92 -11.05 -10.33
N ILE A 5 15.14 -11.22 -9.85
CA ILE A 5 15.45 -11.93 -8.61
C ILE A 5 16.36 -11.09 -7.71
N ILE A 6 16.10 -11.11 -6.42
CA ILE A 6 17.00 -10.57 -5.39
C ILE A 6 17.75 -11.77 -4.80
N ASN A 7 19.03 -11.91 -5.14
CA ASN A 7 19.86 -13.05 -4.71
C ASN A 7 20.32 -12.91 -3.25
N LYS A 8 20.67 -11.69 -2.86
CA LYS A 8 21.08 -11.29 -1.52
C LYS A 8 20.94 -9.77 -1.36
N PRO A 9 21.11 -9.20 -0.18
CA PRO A 9 21.08 -7.75 -0.01
C PRO A 9 22.00 -7.01 -0.98
N GLY A 10 21.42 -6.03 -1.69
CA GLY A 10 22.12 -5.18 -2.66
C GLY A 10 22.32 -5.78 -4.05
N GLU A 11 21.81 -7.00 -4.31
CA GLU A 11 22.02 -7.71 -5.58
C GLU A 11 20.69 -8.09 -6.22
N VAL A 12 20.35 -7.41 -7.31
CA VAL A 12 19.21 -7.70 -8.18
C VAL A 12 19.74 -8.17 -9.53
N GLU A 13 19.20 -9.26 -10.04
CA GLU A 13 19.52 -9.81 -11.34
C GLU A 13 18.26 -10.09 -12.18
N ILE A 14 18.42 -10.13 -13.48
CA ILE A 14 17.43 -10.64 -14.42
C ILE A 14 17.92 -12.00 -14.90
N ILE A 15 17.14 -13.02 -14.60
CA ILE A 15 17.45 -14.40 -14.98
C ILE A 15 16.45 -14.91 -16.01
N GLU A 16 16.85 -15.90 -16.79
CA GLU A 16 15.96 -16.63 -17.68
C GLU A 16 15.36 -17.85 -16.96
N GLN A 17 14.04 -17.95 -16.99
CA GLN A 17 13.30 -19.10 -16.44
C GLN A 17 12.37 -19.72 -17.49
N ALA A 18 11.98 -20.98 -17.27
CA ALA A 18 10.96 -21.61 -18.08
C ALA A 18 9.59 -20.91 -17.90
N MET A 19 8.76 -20.98 -18.92
CA MET A 19 7.37 -20.50 -18.82
C MET A 19 6.62 -21.27 -17.72
N PRO A 20 5.84 -20.59 -16.87
CA PRO A 20 5.03 -21.29 -15.87
C PRO A 20 3.92 -22.08 -16.57
N VAL A 21 3.64 -23.27 -16.03
CA VAL A 21 2.54 -24.12 -16.52
C VAL A 21 1.36 -23.93 -15.56
N ARG A 22 0.24 -23.40 -16.09
CA ARG A 22 -0.96 -23.22 -15.29
C ARG A 22 -1.59 -24.56 -14.90
N LYS A 23 -2.21 -24.60 -13.74
CA LYS A 23 -3.05 -25.69 -13.25
C LYS A 23 -4.53 -25.38 -13.49
N GLN A 24 -5.38 -26.40 -13.36
CA GLN A 24 -6.83 -26.21 -13.35
C GLN A 24 -7.22 -25.21 -12.24
N GLY A 25 -8.07 -24.24 -12.56
CA GLY A 25 -8.49 -23.17 -11.65
C GLY A 25 -7.51 -21.98 -11.57
N GLU A 26 -6.43 -21.99 -12.36
CA GLU A 26 -5.49 -20.89 -12.51
C GLU A 26 -5.62 -20.23 -13.89
N ALA A 27 -5.18 -18.99 -14.00
CA ALA A 27 -4.93 -18.33 -15.27
C ALA A 27 -3.42 -18.16 -15.49
N LEU A 28 -2.98 -18.18 -16.75
CA LEU A 28 -1.66 -17.70 -17.18
C LEU A 28 -1.79 -16.19 -17.45
N LEU A 29 -0.97 -15.42 -16.77
CA LEU A 29 -0.96 -13.97 -16.83
C LEU A 29 0.37 -13.47 -17.38
N LYS A 30 0.32 -12.51 -18.31
CA LYS A 30 1.47 -11.70 -18.75
C LYS A 30 1.50 -10.44 -17.93
N ILE A 31 2.57 -10.21 -17.19
CA ILE A 31 2.75 -9.01 -16.40
C ILE A 31 2.97 -7.82 -17.32
N LEU A 32 2.34 -6.68 -17.00
CA LEU A 32 2.46 -5.43 -17.76
C LEU A 32 3.19 -4.34 -16.97
N TYR A 33 2.83 -4.16 -15.69
CA TYR A 33 3.49 -3.24 -14.77
C TYR A 33 3.60 -3.87 -13.39
N GLY A 34 4.70 -3.59 -12.70
CA GLY A 34 4.93 -3.96 -11.31
C GLY A 34 5.40 -2.76 -10.49
N GLY A 35 4.79 -2.51 -9.34
CA GLY A 35 5.19 -1.48 -8.38
C GLY A 35 6.23 -2.02 -7.41
N ILE A 36 7.32 -1.27 -7.18
CA ILE A 36 8.28 -1.58 -6.12
C ILE A 36 7.71 -1.07 -4.79
N CYS A 37 7.42 -1.99 -3.88
CA CYS A 37 6.96 -1.71 -2.53
C CYS A 37 8.14 -1.40 -1.58
N GLY A 38 7.84 -0.73 -0.46
CA GLY A 38 8.80 -0.56 0.63
C GLY A 38 9.32 -1.89 1.20
N SER A 39 8.54 -2.97 1.16
CA SER A 39 8.97 -4.32 1.55
C SER A 39 9.94 -4.96 0.56
N ASP A 40 9.74 -4.76 -0.77
CA ASP A 40 10.69 -5.20 -1.79
C ASP A 40 12.03 -4.46 -1.63
N LEU A 41 11.95 -3.14 -1.37
CA LEU A 41 13.12 -2.32 -1.08
C LEU A 41 13.80 -2.74 0.23
N GLY A 42 13.03 -3.12 1.24
CA GLY A 42 13.52 -3.69 2.49
C GLY A 42 14.22 -5.03 2.28
N THR A 43 13.69 -5.88 1.40
CA THR A 43 14.34 -7.13 0.98
C THR A 43 15.66 -6.82 0.26
N TYR A 44 15.66 -5.90 -0.69
CA TYR A 44 16.88 -5.45 -1.36
C TYR A 44 17.93 -4.90 -0.40
N ARG A 45 17.53 -4.16 0.64
CA ARG A 45 18.43 -3.60 1.67
C ARG A 45 18.83 -4.59 2.78
N GLY A 46 18.23 -5.77 2.83
CA GLY A 46 18.44 -6.73 3.93
C GLY A 46 17.78 -6.34 5.25
N THR A 47 16.81 -5.43 5.24
CA THR A 47 16.16 -4.90 6.45
C THR A 47 14.74 -5.44 6.69
N PHE A 48 14.15 -6.11 5.70
CA PHE A 48 12.80 -6.66 5.81
C PHE A 48 12.78 -7.92 6.69
N ALA A 49 11.86 -7.99 7.65
CA ALA A 49 11.83 -9.07 8.65
C ALA A 49 11.55 -10.45 8.07
N TYR A 50 10.82 -10.49 6.97
CA TYR A 50 10.39 -11.73 6.32
C TYR A 50 11.19 -12.03 5.05
N ALA A 51 12.30 -11.30 4.83
CA ALA A 51 13.16 -11.54 3.68
C ALA A 51 13.78 -12.94 3.74
N SER A 52 13.72 -13.65 2.63
CA SER A 52 14.48 -14.86 2.36
C SER A 52 15.10 -14.73 0.98
N TYR A 53 16.24 -15.36 0.77
CA TYR A 53 17.01 -15.27 -0.47
C TYR A 53 17.33 -16.66 -1.02
N PRO A 54 17.36 -16.85 -2.35
CA PRO A 54 16.92 -15.87 -3.35
C PRO A 54 15.40 -15.64 -3.30
N ARG A 55 14.92 -14.47 -3.82
CA ARG A 55 13.49 -14.15 -3.85
C ARG A 55 13.12 -13.41 -5.14
N ILE A 56 12.06 -13.83 -5.80
CA ILE A 56 11.38 -13.04 -6.84
C ILE A 56 10.48 -12.04 -6.12
N PRO A 57 10.72 -10.71 -6.22
CA PRO A 57 9.89 -9.70 -5.55
C PRO A 57 8.59 -9.42 -6.30
N GLY A 58 7.78 -8.49 -5.77
CA GLY A 58 6.61 -7.92 -6.44
C GLY A 58 5.28 -8.53 -5.99
N HIS A 59 4.41 -7.66 -5.52
CA HIS A 59 3.02 -7.95 -5.14
C HIS A 59 2.05 -6.87 -5.60
N GLU A 60 2.56 -5.77 -6.12
CA GLU A 60 1.81 -4.67 -6.72
C GLU A 60 1.92 -4.80 -8.24
N PHE A 61 0.91 -5.33 -8.92
CA PHE A 61 1.05 -5.56 -10.36
C PHE A 61 -0.26 -5.52 -11.14
N SER A 62 -0.13 -5.31 -12.43
CA SER A 62 -1.17 -5.51 -13.43
C SER A 62 -0.72 -6.53 -14.47
N ALA A 63 -1.67 -7.21 -15.06
CA ALA A 63 -1.39 -8.25 -16.04
C ALA A 63 -2.47 -8.33 -17.11
N GLU A 64 -2.12 -8.97 -18.23
CA GLU A 64 -3.05 -9.43 -19.26
C GLU A 64 -3.30 -10.94 -19.08
N ILE A 65 -4.56 -11.35 -19.14
CA ILE A 65 -4.92 -12.76 -19.13
C ILE A 65 -4.55 -13.37 -20.50
N ILE A 66 -3.65 -14.36 -20.51
CA ILE A 66 -3.25 -15.08 -21.73
C ILE A 66 -4.07 -16.35 -21.90
N GLU A 67 -4.19 -17.13 -20.83
CA GLU A 67 -4.98 -18.37 -20.79
C GLU A 67 -5.76 -18.46 -19.49
N ILE A 68 -7.00 -18.94 -19.55
CA ILE A 68 -7.86 -19.14 -18.40
C ILE A 68 -8.93 -20.17 -18.74
N ASP A 69 -9.36 -20.96 -17.75
CA ASP A 69 -10.50 -21.86 -17.88
C ASP A 69 -11.84 -21.09 -17.86
N ASP A 70 -12.91 -21.73 -18.30
CA ASP A 70 -14.26 -21.22 -18.12
C ASP A 70 -14.52 -20.94 -16.63
N ASN A 71 -15.11 -19.78 -16.36
CA ASN A 71 -15.29 -19.31 -14.99
C ASN A 71 -16.57 -18.47 -14.85
N ASP A 72 -17.12 -18.43 -13.62
CA ASP A 72 -18.32 -17.68 -13.25
C ASP A 72 -18.10 -16.16 -13.12
N ARG A 73 -16.87 -15.68 -13.30
CA ARG A 73 -16.48 -14.29 -13.14
C ARG A 73 -16.39 -13.51 -14.45
N ASN A 74 -16.72 -14.15 -15.57
CA ASN A 74 -16.65 -13.61 -16.93
C ASN A 74 -15.24 -13.10 -17.32
N LEU A 75 -14.18 -13.60 -16.66
CA LEU A 75 -12.80 -13.31 -17.04
C LEU A 75 -12.44 -14.06 -18.32
N LYS A 76 -11.75 -13.39 -19.25
CA LYS A 76 -11.42 -13.92 -20.58
C LYS A 76 -10.00 -13.54 -20.98
N PRO A 77 -9.35 -14.29 -21.88
CA PRO A 77 -8.08 -13.88 -22.49
C PRO A 77 -8.17 -12.47 -23.09
N GLY A 78 -7.07 -11.71 -22.98
CA GLY A 78 -6.96 -10.32 -23.43
C GLY A 78 -7.47 -9.27 -22.41
N MET A 79 -8.13 -9.67 -21.34
CA MET A 79 -8.53 -8.72 -20.29
C MET A 79 -7.33 -8.25 -19.46
N ILE A 80 -7.30 -6.95 -19.18
CA ILE A 80 -6.30 -6.34 -18.27
C ILE A 80 -6.84 -6.35 -16.86
N VAL A 81 -6.04 -6.88 -15.94
CA VAL A 81 -6.46 -7.24 -14.58
C VAL A 81 -5.45 -6.77 -13.53
N THR A 82 -5.89 -6.71 -12.28
CA THR A 82 -5.04 -6.72 -11.09
C THR A 82 -5.37 -7.93 -10.23
N CYS A 83 -4.53 -8.24 -9.25
CA CYS A 83 -4.71 -9.45 -8.45
C CYS A 83 -4.52 -9.18 -6.95
N ASN A 84 -5.14 -10.04 -6.14
CA ASN A 84 -4.91 -10.08 -4.71
C ASN A 84 -3.68 -10.97 -4.41
N PRO A 85 -2.55 -10.41 -3.93
CA PRO A 85 -1.31 -11.14 -3.70
C PRO A 85 -1.26 -11.88 -2.36
N TYR A 86 -2.33 -11.86 -1.55
CA TYR A 86 -2.37 -12.41 -0.19
C TYR A 86 -2.98 -13.80 -0.17
N PHE A 87 -2.18 -14.83 0.09
CA PHE A 87 -2.63 -16.22 0.13
C PHE A 87 -2.95 -16.62 1.57
N ASN A 88 -4.22 -16.65 1.88
CA ASN A 88 -4.73 -17.09 3.18
C ASN A 88 -4.93 -18.62 3.23
N CYS A 89 -4.80 -19.24 4.41
CA CYS A 89 -4.88 -20.70 4.58
C CYS A 89 -6.32 -21.27 4.49
N GLY A 90 -7.35 -20.45 4.63
CA GLY A 90 -8.76 -20.85 4.57
C GLY A 90 -9.33 -21.52 5.85
N HIS A 91 -8.50 -22.05 6.75
CA HIS A 91 -8.93 -22.88 7.89
C HIS A 91 -8.58 -22.34 9.28
N CYS A 92 -7.74 -21.31 9.42
CA CYS A 92 -7.48 -20.70 10.72
C CYS A 92 -8.72 -19.94 11.23
N TYR A 93 -8.74 -19.65 12.52
CA TYR A 93 -9.86 -18.98 13.19
C TYR A 93 -10.29 -17.67 12.49
N SER A 94 -9.34 -16.86 12.07
CA SER A 94 -9.63 -15.62 11.34
C SER A 94 -10.26 -15.89 9.98
N CYS A 95 -9.75 -16.86 9.22
CA CYS A 95 -10.29 -17.23 7.90
C CYS A 95 -11.74 -17.75 8.03
N GLN A 96 -12.04 -18.59 9.03
CA GLN A 96 -13.37 -19.11 9.28
C GLN A 96 -14.41 -18.01 9.61
N ARG A 97 -13.95 -16.87 10.11
CA ARG A 97 -14.77 -15.68 10.38
C ARG A 97 -14.84 -14.69 9.23
N GLY A 98 -14.31 -15.03 8.05
CA GLY A 98 -14.26 -14.13 6.90
C GLY A 98 -13.18 -13.05 6.99
N LEU A 99 -12.35 -13.04 8.05
CA LEU A 99 -11.24 -12.09 8.24
C LEU A 99 -9.97 -12.64 7.60
N VAL A 100 -10.02 -12.92 6.30
CA VAL A 100 -8.93 -13.57 5.55
C VAL A 100 -7.64 -12.73 5.51
N ASN A 101 -7.76 -11.40 5.57
CA ASN A 101 -6.64 -10.47 5.69
C ASN A 101 -5.87 -10.65 7.01
N CYS A 102 -6.51 -11.18 8.06
CA CYS A 102 -5.93 -11.49 9.36
C CYS A 102 -5.49 -12.95 9.49
N CYS A 103 -5.33 -13.68 8.38
CA CYS A 103 -4.87 -15.07 8.39
C CYS A 103 -3.54 -15.19 9.13
N THR A 104 -3.43 -16.18 10.05
CA THR A 104 -2.22 -16.42 10.84
C THR A 104 -1.10 -17.04 10.04
N SER A 105 -1.42 -17.70 8.91
CA SER A 105 -0.48 -18.34 7.99
C SER A 105 -0.60 -17.71 6.59
N ASN A 106 -0.74 -16.38 6.55
CA ASN A 106 -0.78 -15.67 5.27
C ASN A 106 0.58 -15.70 4.58
N GLU A 107 0.57 -15.98 3.29
CA GLU A 107 1.75 -15.85 2.43
C GLU A 107 1.49 -14.72 1.42
N THR A 108 2.28 -13.67 1.49
CA THR A 108 2.26 -12.57 0.51
C THR A 108 3.27 -12.83 -0.59
N MET A 109 2.87 -12.63 -1.85
CA MET A 109 3.78 -12.69 -3.00
C MET A 109 4.93 -11.70 -2.81
N GLY A 110 6.13 -12.08 -3.24
CA GLY A 110 7.35 -11.28 -3.05
C GLY A 110 7.92 -11.25 -1.63
N ALA A 111 7.23 -11.86 -0.65
CA ALA A 111 7.65 -11.94 0.74
C ALA A 111 7.81 -13.38 1.21
N GLN A 112 6.73 -14.06 1.61
CA GLN A 112 6.76 -15.45 2.05
C GLN A 112 6.78 -16.46 0.89
N ARG A 113 6.33 -16.05 -0.29
CA ARG A 113 6.37 -16.82 -1.54
C ARG A 113 6.89 -15.94 -2.67
N ASP A 114 7.28 -16.53 -3.81
CA ASP A 114 7.74 -15.78 -4.96
C ASP A 114 6.68 -14.84 -5.49
N GLY A 115 7.14 -13.68 -5.94
CA GLY A 115 6.33 -12.56 -6.39
C GLY A 115 6.04 -12.57 -7.90
N ALA A 116 5.57 -11.42 -8.37
CA ALA A 116 5.08 -11.24 -9.73
C ALA A 116 6.10 -10.59 -10.67
N PHE A 117 7.34 -10.31 -10.25
CA PHE A 117 8.32 -9.65 -11.11
C PHE A 117 8.96 -10.63 -12.11
N SER A 118 8.11 -11.20 -12.96
CA SER A 118 8.44 -12.07 -14.09
C SER A 118 7.57 -11.69 -15.27
N GLU A 119 7.99 -11.97 -16.51
CA GLU A 119 7.15 -11.69 -17.69
C GLU A 119 5.81 -12.44 -17.64
N TYR A 120 5.78 -13.64 -17.06
CA TYR A 120 4.57 -14.45 -16.91
C TYR A 120 4.51 -15.10 -15.53
N ILE A 121 3.29 -15.22 -15.00
CA ILE A 121 2.98 -15.95 -13.77
C ILE A 121 1.69 -16.75 -13.92
N THR A 122 1.45 -17.71 -13.01
CA THR A 122 0.10 -18.27 -12.82
C THR A 122 -0.55 -17.69 -11.58
N MET A 123 -1.89 -17.54 -11.62
CA MET A 123 -2.67 -16.99 -10.50
C MET A 123 -4.00 -17.72 -10.39
N PRO A 124 -4.44 -18.13 -9.17
CA PRO A 124 -5.79 -18.65 -8.97
C PRO A 124 -6.86 -17.65 -9.43
N ILE A 125 -7.86 -18.13 -10.16
CA ILE A 125 -8.90 -17.31 -10.80
C ILE A 125 -9.63 -16.44 -9.76
N GLU A 126 -9.86 -16.96 -8.56
CA GLU A 126 -10.53 -16.24 -7.48
C GLU A 126 -9.81 -14.96 -7.01
N ARG A 127 -8.50 -14.85 -7.29
CA ARG A 127 -7.65 -13.73 -6.90
C ARG A 127 -7.47 -12.67 -7.98
N ILE A 128 -8.05 -12.89 -9.16
CA ILE A 128 -7.95 -11.99 -10.31
C ILE A 128 -9.14 -11.04 -10.33
N TYR A 129 -8.93 -9.78 -10.54
CA TYR A 129 -9.99 -8.75 -10.61
C TYR A 129 -9.94 -8.02 -11.94
N ASP A 130 -11.11 -7.99 -12.62
CA ASP A 130 -11.31 -7.23 -13.86
C ASP A 130 -10.95 -5.74 -13.65
N GLY A 131 -10.08 -5.24 -14.49
CA GLY A 131 -9.65 -3.83 -14.46
C GLY A 131 -10.69 -2.84 -14.97
N LYS A 132 -11.82 -3.30 -15.46
CA LYS A 132 -12.97 -2.50 -15.95
C LYS A 132 -12.56 -1.41 -16.93
N GLY A 133 -11.49 -1.63 -17.72
CA GLY A 133 -10.98 -0.68 -18.71
C GLY A 133 -10.03 0.39 -18.17
N LEU A 134 -9.58 0.28 -16.92
CA LEU A 134 -8.48 1.10 -16.40
C LEU A 134 -7.16 0.75 -17.10
N SER A 135 -6.22 1.70 -17.14
CA SER A 135 -4.89 1.47 -17.70
C SER A 135 -4.13 0.40 -16.91
N ALA A 136 -3.26 -0.34 -17.56
CA ALA A 136 -2.41 -1.32 -16.88
C ALA A 136 -1.54 -0.67 -15.79
N LYS A 137 -1.04 0.55 -16.02
CA LYS A 137 -0.26 1.29 -15.03
C LYS A 137 -1.09 1.64 -13.79
N THR A 138 -2.33 2.11 -13.97
CA THR A 138 -3.28 2.36 -12.88
C THR A 138 -3.57 1.08 -12.09
N LEU A 139 -3.77 -0.05 -12.78
CA LEU A 139 -4.12 -1.32 -12.14
C LEU A 139 -2.98 -1.90 -11.28
N ALA A 140 -1.71 -1.61 -11.59
CA ALA A 140 -0.58 -1.97 -10.74
C ALA A 140 -0.56 -1.18 -9.41
N LEU A 141 -1.30 -0.08 -9.32
CA LEU A 141 -1.39 0.77 -8.13
C LEU A 141 -2.61 0.46 -7.24
N ILE A 142 -3.46 -0.47 -7.66
CA ILE A 142 -4.66 -0.84 -6.88
C ILE A 142 -4.28 -1.54 -5.58
N GLU A 143 -3.30 -2.46 -5.62
CA GLU A 143 -2.88 -3.18 -4.40
C GLU A 143 -2.36 -2.22 -3.31
N PRO A 144 -1.37 -1.33 -3.52
CA PRO A 144 -0.91 -0.42 -2.48
C PRO A 144 -2.03 0.54 -2.01
N PHE A 145 -2.96 0.88 -2.89
CA PHE A 145 -4.12 1.66 -2.50
C PHE A 145 -5.09 0.87 -1.61
N CYS A 146 -5.24 -0.45 -1.83
CA CYS A 146 -6.04 -1.31 -0.96
C CYS A 146 -5.53 -1.32 0.50
N ILE A 147 -4.21 -1.28 0.72
CA ILE A 147 -3.62 -1.21 2.07
C ILE A 147 -4.12 0.05 2.80
N SER A 148 -4.01 1.18 2.14
CA SER A 148 -4.46 2.47 2.68
C SER A 148 -5.98 2.51 2.85
N TYR A 149 -6.73 2.09 1.83
CA TYR A 149 -8.19 2.10 1.82
C TYR A 149 -8.79 1.20 2.89
N HIS A 150 -8.19 0.03 3.14
CA HIS A 150 -8.60 -0.86 4.23
C HIS A 150 -8.50 -0.15 5.59
N GLY A 151 -7.39 0.55 5.86
CA GLY A 151 -7.24 1.38 7.06
C GLY A 151 -8.31 2.46 7.16
N ILE A 152 -8.55 3.19 6.08
CA ILE A 152 -9.58 4.24 6.00
C ILE A 152 -10.98 3.68 6.23
N SER A 153 -11.26 2.49 5.71
CA SER A 153 -12.56 1.81 5.94
C SER A 153 -12.75 1.45 7.41
N ARG A 154 -11.69 1.06 8.13
CA ARG A 154 -11.72 0.79 9.56
C ARG A 154 -11.95 2.05 10.40
N ALA A 155 -11.45 3.21 9.93
CA ALA A 155 -11.63 4.49 10.58
C ALA A 155 -13.09 4.99 10.53
N ASN A 156 -13.93 4.44 9.65
CA ASN A 156 -15.30 4.91 9.43
C ASN A 156 -15.37 6.45 9.28
N ILE A 157 -14.52 6.98 8.40
CA ILE A 157 -14.39 8.42 8.16
C ILE A 157 -15.74 8.99 7.69
N GLN A 158 -16.15 10.08 8.34
CA GLN A 158 -17.35 10.83 8.03
C GLN A 158 -17.03 12.07 7.20
N PRO A 159 -17.99 12.58 6.39
CA PRO A 159 -17.84 13.88 5.75
C PRO A 159 -17.53 14.98 6.79
N ASN A 160 -16.57 15.84 6.46
CA ASN A 160 -16.04 16.93 7.30
C ASN A 160 -15.20 16.52 8.51
N ASP A 161 -14.96 15.22 8.78
CA ASP A 161 -13.91 14.85 9.73
C ASP A 161 -12.60 15.56 9.38
N LYS A 162 -11.91 16.08 10.37
CA LYS A 162 -10.53 16.52 10.22
C LYS A 162 -9.62 15.33 10.38
N VAL A 163 -8.92 14.98 9.31
CA VAL A 163 -8.02 13.80 9.25
C VAL A 163 -6.58 14.28 9.14
N LEU A 164 -5.71 13.77 9.99
CA LEU A 164 -4.26 13.93 9.89
C LEU A 164 -3.62 12.60 9.49
N VAL A 165 -2.87 12.59 8.39
CA VAL A 165 -2.04 11.46 7.99
C VAL A 165 -0.58 11.78 8.30
N ILE A 166 0.09 10.92 9.09
CA ILE A 166 1.50 11.06 9.40
C ILE A 166 2.30 10.10 8.51
N GLY A 167 3.14 10.68 7.65
CA GLY A 167 3.92 10.03 6.60
C GLY A 167 3.42 10.39 5.20
N ALA A 168 4.25 11.10 4.42
CA ALA A 168 3.99 11.43 3.01
C ALA A 168 4.67 10.43 2.05
N GLY A 169 4.81 9.17 2.47
CA GLY A 169 5.17 8.06 1.58
C GLY A 169 3.97 7.57 0.77
N THR A 170 4.17 6.56 -0.08
CA THR A 170 3.12 5.97 -0.93
C THR A 170 1.83 5.66 -0.15
N ILE A 171 1.95 4.94 0.97
CA ILE A 171 0.80 4.51 1.76
C ILE A 171 0.08 5.69 2.41
N GLY A 172 0.82 6.67 2.96
CA GLY A 172 0.21 7.84 3.58
C GLY A 172 -0.49 8.74 2.57
N VAL A 173 0.12 9.00 1.41
CA VAL A 173 -0.53 9.78 0.35
C VAL A 173 -1.80 9.09 -0.14
N LEU A 174 -1.78 7.77 -0.36
CA LEU A 174 -2.97 7.01 -0.75
C LEU A 174 -4.04 7.01 0.36
N ALA A 175 -3.64 6.98 1.64
CA ALA A 175 -4.58 7.12 2.76
C ALA A 175 -5.24 8.51 2.76
N ALA A 176 -4.46 9.57 2.52
CA ALA A 176 -4.97 10.92 2.41
C ALA A 176 -5.97 11.07 1.26
N VAL A 177 -5.64 10.52 0.09
CA VAL A 177 -6.53 10.50 -1.09
C VAL A 177 -7.83 9.74 -0.79
N ALA A 178 -7.75 8.57 -0.14
CA ALA A 178 -8.93 7.80 0.25
C ALA A 178 -9.82 8.56 1.25
N ALA A 179 -9.23 9.21 2.25
CA ALA A 179 -9.96 10.01 3.23
C ALA A 179 -10.66 11.21 2.57
N LYS A 180 -9.97 11.89 1.64
CA LYS A 180 -10.54 13.01 0.88
C LYS A 180 -11.70 12.55 0.00
N ALA A 181 -11.62 11.38 -0.62
CA ALA A 181 -12.71 10.80 -1.40
C ALA A 181 -13.96 10.47 -0.56
N LYS A 182 -13.81 10.35 0.78
CA LYS A 182 -14.93 10.21 1.75
C LYS A 182 -15.51 11.56 2.19
N GLY A 183 -14.96 12.69 1.72
CA GLY A 183 -15.43 14.06 2.06
C GLY A 183 -14.79 14.65 3.32
N ALA A 184 -13.70 14.07 3.81
CA ALA A 184 -12.95 14.61 4.95
C ALA A 184 -12.12 15.86 4.56
N LYS A 185 -11.77 16.66 5.58
CA LYS A 185 -10.71 17.66 5.51
C LYS A 185 -9.40 17.00 5.88
N VAL A 186 -8.47 16.92 4.92
CA VAL A 186 -7.29 16.06 5.05
C VAL A 186 -6.01 16.88 5.10
N TYR A 187 -5.25 16.65 6.14
CA TYR A 187 -3.92 17.20 6.36
C TYR A 187 -2.89 16.08 6.36
N ILE A 188 -1.68 16.37 5.87
CA ILE A 188 -0.59 15.41 5.83
C ILE A 188 0.64 15.93 6.56
N SER A 189 1.39 15.05 7.21
CA SER A 189 2.60 15.42 7.95
C SER A 189 3.77 14.54 7.55
N ASP A 190 4.93 15.14 7.34
CA ASP A 190 6.19 14.43 7.09
C ASP A 190 7.38 15.27 7.58
N VAL A 191 8.55 14.67 7.72
CA VAL A 191 9.82 15.35 7.94
C VAL A 191 10.42 15.90 6.63
N ALA A 192 9.97 15.36 5.48
CA ALA A 192 10.39 15.77 4.14
C ALA A 192 9.35 16.75 3.56
N GLU A 193 9.63 18.04 3.68
CA GLU A 193 8.72 19.11 3.25
C GLU A 193 8.36 19.01 1.76
N ASN A 194 9.31 18.63 0.90
CA ASN A 194 9.09 18.45 -0.53
C ASN A 194 8.04 17.38 -0.85
N LYS A 195 8.05 16.24 -0.13
CA LYS A 195 7.03 15.18 -0.29
C LYS A 195 5.66 15.64 0.19
N MET A 196 5.63 16.31 1.33
CA MET A 196 4.41 16.87 1.90
C MET A 196 3.76 17.86 0.93
N ASN A 197 4.53 18.82 0.42
CA ASN A 197 4.04 19.82 -0.52
C ASN A 197 3.59 19.19 -1.84
N TYR A 198 4.34 18.22 -2.36
CA TYR A 198 3.91 17.46 -3.54
C TYR A 198 2.54 16.79 -3.34
N ALA A 199 2.34 16.15 -2.19
CA ALA A 199 1.06 15.51 -1.88
C ALA A 199 -0.10 16.53 -1.78
N ILE A 200 0.13 17.68 -1.13
CA ILE A 200 -0.86 18.75 -0.98
C ILE A 200 -1.28 19.29 -2.34
N GLU A 201 -0.32 19.68 -3.16
CA GLU A 201 -0.57 20.32 -4.46
C GLU A 201 -1.17 19.33 -5.47
N THR A 202 -0.62 18.10 -5.53
CA THR A 202 -1.02 17.11 -6.54
C THR A 202 -2.41 16.55 -6.28
N PHE A 203 -2.76 16.32 -5.00
CA PHE A 203 -4.02 15.68 -4.62
C PHE A 203 -5.03 16.63 -3.96
N GLY A 204 -4.68 17.93 -3.90
CA GLY A 204 -5.56 18.97 -3.37
C GLY A 204 -5.91 18.75 -1.90
N LEU A 205 -4.94 18.38 -1.06
CA LEU A 205 -5.14 18.22 0.38
C LEU A 205 -5.35 19.60 1.03
N ASP A 206 -5.95 19.62 2.23
CA ASP A 206 -6.34 20.86 2.89
C ASP A 206 -5.17 21.58 3.60
N GLY A 207 -4.01 20.91 3.71
CA GLY A 207 -2.77 21.48 4.24
C GLY A 207 -1.79 20.43 4.75
N GLY A 208 -0.72 20.91 5.38
CA GLY A 208 0.32 20.04 5.93
C GLY A 208 0.94 20.56 7.21
N ILE A 209 1.61 19.65 7.93
CA ILE A 209 2.36 19.93 9.15
C ILE A 209 3.77 19.34 9.00
N LEU A 210 4.78 20.20 8.93
CA LEU A 210 6.17 19.75 8.96
C LEU A 210 6.46 19.18 10.35
N ASN A 211 6.90 17.93 10.41
CA ASN A 211 7.22 17.23 11.66
C ASN A 211 8.72 17.38 11.97
N ASP A 212 9.14 18.61 12.23
CA ASP A 212 10.51 19.00 12.52
C ASP A 212 10.87 18.87 14.02
N SER A 213 9.91 19.14 14.91
CA SER A 213 10.02 18.90 16.35
C SER A 213 8.66 18.62 16.99
N PRO A 214 8.60 17.90 18.12
CA PRO A 214 7.34 17.64 18.82
C PRO A 214 6.58 18.93 19.21
N GLU A 215 7.30 19.94 19.66
CA GLU A 215 6.74 21.21 20.11
C GLU A 215 6.12 21.98 18.95
N ASN A 216 6.84 22.12 17.83
CA ASN A 216 6.34 22.77 16.62
C ASN A 216 5.17 22.02 16.01
N PHE A 217 5.25 20.68 15.99
CA PHE A 217 4.19 19.83 15.49
C PHE A 217 2.87 20.08 16.25
N ILE A 218 2.88 20.01 17.58
CA ILE A 218 1.68 20.24 18.40
C ILE A 218 1.15 21.64 18.26
N LYS A 219 2.03 22.66 18.25
CA LYS A 219 1.63 24.04 18.00
C LYS A 219 0.86 24.20 16.69
N ARG A 220 1.32 23.56 15.61
CA ARG A 220 0.65 23.57 14.30
C ARG A 220 -0.68 22.80 14.32
N VAL A 221 -0.74 21.68 15.05
CA VAL A 221 -2.00 20.95 15.29
C VAL A 221 -3.04 21.87 15.93
N GLU A 222 -2.67 22.58 16.99
CA GLU A 222 -3.55 23.51 17.70
C GLU A 222 -4.02 24.67 16.80
N GLU A 223 -3.10 25.29 16.05
CA GLU A 223 -3.41 26.37 15.12
C GLU A 223 -4.42 25.94 14.04
N ILE A 224 -4.18 24.79 13.36
CA ILE A 224 -5.02 24.29 12.27
C ILE A 224 -6.40 23.87 12.77
N THR A 225 -6.47 23.34 13.98
CA THR A 225 -7.71 22.78 14.53
C THR A 225 -8.44 23.74 15.47
N ASN A 226 -7.90 24.92 15.73
CA ASN A 226 -8.39 25.86 16.76
C ASN A 226 -8.46 25.19 18.15
N GLY A 227 -7.45 24.39 18.51
CA GLY A 227 -7.35 23.66 19.77
C GLY A 227 -8.25 22.41 19.88
N ASN A 228 -9.02 22.05 18.85
CA ASN A 228 -9.94 20.89 18.89
C ASN A 228 -9.26 19.56 18.52
N TYR A 229 -8.06 19.58 17.95
CA TYR A 229 -7.31 18.42 17.47
C TYR A 229 -8.02 17.69 16.31
N PHE A 230 -7.51 16.52 15.89
CA PHE A 230 -8.02 15.79 14.73
C PHE A 230 -8.99 14.67 15.13
N ASP A 231 -10.10 14.54 14.39
CA ASP A 231 -11.11 13.49 14.58
C ASP A 231 -10.56 12.10 14.24
N VAL A 232 -9.62 12.07 13.27
CA VAL A 232 -8.95 10.85 12.84
C VAL A 232 -7.46 11.13 12.64
N THR A 233 -6.61 10.27 13.19
CA THR A 233 -5.17 10.27 12.92
C THR A 233 -4.75 8.94 12.29
N ILE A 234 -3.85 9.00 11.29
CA ILE A 234 -3.41 7.82 10.53
C ILE A 234 -1.89 7.75 10.58
N GLU A 235 -1.38 6.69 11.16
CA GLU A 235 0.04 6.38 11.21
C GLU A 235 0.43 5.54 9.99
N ALA A 236 1.29 6.07 9.10
CA ALA A 236 1.70 5.45 7.84
C ALA A 236 3.23 5.35 7.67
N VAL A 237 4.00 5.39 8.75
CA VAL A 237 5.47 5.36 8.77
C VAL A 237 6.00 4.11 9.45
N GLY A 238 5.42 3.72 10.60
CA GLY A 238 5.85 2.58 11.41
C GLY A 238 6.95 2.92 12.42
N LEU A 239 7.00 4.15 12.95
CA LEU A 239 7.95 4.57 13.98
C LEU A 239 7.26 4.85 15.31
N PRO A 240 7.94 4.61 16.45
CA PRO A 240 7.42 4.97 17.77
C PRO A 240 7.03 6.44 17.90
N SER A 241 7.87 7.35 17.36
CA SER A 241 7.62 8.79 17.39
C SER A 241 6.39 9.21 16.59
N THR A 242 6.13 8.58 15.45
CA THR A 242 4.94 8.88 14.62
C THR A 242 3.67 8.29 15.22
N PHE A 243 3.77 7.14 15.92
CA PHE A 243 2.68 6.59 16.72
C PHE A 243 2.30 7.56 17.85
N GLN A 244 3.29 8.08 18.61
CA GLN A 244 3.05 9.05 19.67
C GLN A 244 2.44 10.34 19.10
N ALA A 245 2.98 10.86 18.00
CA ALA A 245 2.46 12.06 17.35
C ALA A 245 0.98 11.89 16.92
N CYS A 246 0.55 10.69 16.47
CA CYS A 246 -0.86 10.40 16.21
C CYS A 246 -1.73 10.48 17.48
N ILE A 247 -1.26 9.96 18.61
CA ILE A 247 -1.95 10.03 19.92
C ILE A 247 -2.06 11.48 20.39
N ASP A 248 -0.96 12.24 20.26
CA ASP A 248 -0.90 13.62 20.71
C ASP A 248 -1.82 14.53 19.89
N ALA A 249 -1.84 14.33 18.56
CA ALA A 249 -2.67 15.10 17.63
C ALA A 249 -4.16 14.71 17.64
N ALA A 250 -4.53 13.60 18.30
CA ALA A 250 -5.90 13.10 18.34
C ALA A 250 -6.80 13.91 19.30
N ALA A 251 -7.99 14.27 18.86
CA ALA A 251 -9.04 14.83 19.69
C ALA A 251 -9.58 13.82 20.73
N PHE A 252 -10.34 14.27 21.67
CA PHE A 252 -11.12 13.39 22.55
C PHE A 252 -12.19 12.65 21.73
N GLY A 253 -12.34 11.34 21.91
CA GLY A 253 -13.23 10.48 21.12
C GLY A 253 -12.70 10.12 19.73
N ALA A 254 -11.47 10.51 19.40
CA ALA A 254 -10.87 10.31 18.09
C ALA A 254 -10.63 8.82 17.74
N ARG A 255 -10.40 8.59 16.46
CA ARG A 255 -10.04 7.30 15.86
C ARG A 255 -8.61 7.36 15.32
N MET A 256 -7.76 6.48 15.80
CA MET A 256 -6.38 6.33 15.32
C MET A 256 -6.24 5.04 14.52
N ILE A 257 -5.62 5.12 13.35
CA ILE A 257 -5.36 3.97 12.47
C ILE A 257 -3.86 3.75 12.34
N GLN A 258 -3.41 2.56 12.73
CA GLN A 258 -2.03 2.10 12.52
C GLN A 258 -1.96 1.29 11.23
N ILE A 259 -1.34 1.84 10.19
CA ILE A 259 -1.04 1.17 8.92
C ILE A 259 0.46 0.87 8.82
N GLY A 260 1.30 1.80 9.26
CA GLY A 260 2.75 1.68 9.20
C GLY A 260 3.26 0.43 9.92
N VAL A 261 4.24 -0.25 9.32
CA VAL A 261 4.84 -1.48 9.86
C VAL A 261 6.23 -1.17 10.40
N GLY A 262 6.39 -1.33 11.71
CA GLY A 262 7.67 -1.15 12.41
C GLY A 262 8.05 -2.38 13.23
N LYS A 263 9.35 -2.47 13.59
CA LYS A 263 9.91 -3.56 14.41
C LYS A 263 10.32 -3.11 15.82
N ARG A 264 9.94 -1.89 16.23
CA ARG A 264 10.40 -1.29 17.48
C ARG A 264 9.29 -1.32 18.51
N THR A 265 9.65 -1.59 19.76
CA THR A 265 8.79 -1.38 20.92
C THR A 265 8.71 0.12 21.23
N HIS A 266 7.61 0.55 21.80
CA HIS A 266 7.37 1.91 22.24
C HIS A 266 6.70 1.88 23.62
N GLU A 267 7.26 2.62 24.57
CA GLU A 267 6.60 2.91 25.83
C GLU A 267 5.73 4.15 25.63
N PHE A 268 4.45 4.06 25.92
CA PHE A 268 3.56 5.20 25.90
C PHE A 268 2.61 5.18 27.11
N ASP A 269 2.13 6.34 27.49
CA ASP A 269 1.14 6.47 28.57
C ASP A 269 -0.23 5.94 28.07
N PHE A 270 -0.54 4.69 28.38
CA PHE A 270 -1.80 4.06 27.99
C PHE A 270 -3.02 4.67 28.69
N THR A 271 -2.84 5.48 29.74
CA THR A 271 -3.94 6.20 30.38
C THR A 271 -4.57 7.21 29.42
N LEU A 272 -3.84 7.66 28.39
CA LEU A 272 -4.34 8.52 27.32
C LEU A 272 -5.47 7.87 26.53
N LEU A 273 -5.47 6.52 26.38
CA LEU A 273 -6.55 5.81 25.70
C LEU A 273 -7.87 6.00 26.44
N GLN A 274 -7.87 5.86 27.76
CA GLN A 274 -9.05 6.05 28.59
C GLN A 274 -9.38 7.55 28.73
N LYS A 275 -8.39 8.41 29.00
CA LYS A 275 -8.60 9.83 29.21
C LYS A 275 -9.21 10.53 28.00
N LYS A 276 -8.73 10.20 26.80
CA LYS A 276 -9.23 10.76 25.54
C LYS A 276 -10.35 9.91 24.91
N GLU A 277 -10.71 8.77 25.49
CA GLU A 277 -11.65 7.79 24.90
C GLU A 277 -11.26 7.42 23.46
N LEU A 278 -9.95 7.12 23.24
CA LEU A 278 -9.41 6.86 21.92
C LEU A 278 -9.77 5.48 21.41
N ASN A 279 -10.13 5.43 20.14
CA ASN A 279 -10.32 4.18 19.39
C ASN A 279 -9.09 3.92 18.53
N VAL A 280 -8.27 2.93 18.90
CA VAL A 280 -7.05 2.58 18.16
C VAL A 280 -7.29 1.30 17.35
N TYR A 281 -7.11 1.38 16.04
CA TYR A 281 -7.33 0.29 15.10
C TYR A 281 -6.04 -0.06 14.37
N GLY A 282 -5.63 -1.33 14.42
CA GLY A 282 -4.60 -1.85 13.49
C GLY A 282 -5.21 -2.12 12.12
N SER A 283 -4.45 -1.88 11.06
CA SER A 283 -4.82 -2.24 9.69
C SER A 283 -3.83 -3.27 9.14
N ARG A 284 -4.33 -4.32 8.49
CA ARG A 284 -3.50 -5.39 7.93
C ARG A 284 -4.02 -5.85 6.59
N ASN A 285 -3.16 -5.87 5.57
CA ASN A 285 -3.48 -6.33 4.24
C ASN A 285 -4.78 -5.68 3.70
N ALA A 286 -5.51 -6.38 2.83
CA ALA A 286 -6.78 -5.94 2.28
C ALA A 286 -7.73 -7.12 2.05
N LEU A 287 -9.01 -6.83 1.95
CA LEU A 287 -10.07 -7.79 1.61
C LEU A 287 -10.44 -7.67 0.13
N LYS A 288 -11.06 -8.72 -0.42
CA LYS A 288 -11.60 -8.69 -1.80
C LYS A 288 -12.47 -7.46 -2.07
N LYS A 289 -13.31 -7.07 -1.10
CA LYS A 289 -14.19 -5.89 -1.23
C LYS A 289 -13.40 -4.60 -1.45
N ASP A 290 -12.24 -4.46 -0.79
CA ASP A 290 -11.41 -3.25 -0.91
C ASP A 290 -10.91 -3.08 -2.34
N PHE A 291 -10.45 -4.17 -3.00
CA PHE A 291 -10.06 -4.15 -4.41
C PHE A 291 -11.22 -3.73 -5.33
N LEU A 292 -12.40 -4.32 -5.15
CA LEU A 292 -13.56 -4.06 -6.00
C LEU A 292 -14.05 -2.60 -5.84
N GLU A 293 -14.18 -2.13 -4.61
CA GLU A 293 -14.60 -0.76 -4.31
C GLU A 293 -13.59 0.27 -4.85
N LEU A 294 -12.29 -0.03 -4.78
CA LEU A 294 -11.24 0.86 -5.28
C LEU A 294 -11.20 0.92 -6.80
N ILE A 295 -11.35 -0.21 -7.49
CA ILE A 295 -11.44 -0.22 -8.95
C ILE A 295 -12.61 0.68 -9.40
N ASP A 296 -13.76 0.60 -8.71
CA ASP A 296 -14.92 1.43 -9.01
C ASP A 296 -14.68 2.91 -8.67
N LEU A 297 -14.01 3.20 -7.54
CA LEU A 297 -13.66 4.56 -7.15
C LEU A 297 -12.72 5.21 -8.17
N VAL A 298 -11.67 4.50 -8.60
CA VAL A 298 -10.72 5.00 -9.59
C VAL A 298 -11.39 5.16 -10.95
N LYS A 299 -12.22 4.19 -11.37
CA LYS A 299 -12.99 4.28 -12.61
C LYS A 299 -13.97 5.46 -12.64
N SER A 300 -14.47 5.90 -11.49
CA SER A 300 -15.32 7.09 -11.41
C SER A 300 -14.61 8.41 -11.73
N GLY A 301 -13.29 8.41 -11.91
CA GLY A 301 -12.46 9.58 -12.18
C GLY A 301 -12.22 10.50 -10.97
N LYS A 302 -12.70 10.12 -9.78
CA LYS A 302 -12.48 10.91 -8.55
C LYS A 302 -11.04 10.87 -8.05
N VAL A 303 -10.28 9.86 -8.46
CA VAL A 303 -8.89 9.65 -8.05
C VAL A 303 -8.05 9.30 -9.28
N ASP A 304 -7.00 10.07 -9.50
CA ASP A 304 -5.96 9.77 -10.51
C ASP A 304 -4.74 9.16 -9.81
N LEU A 305 -4.64 7.84 -9.84
CA LEU A 305 -3.54 7.11 -9.19
C LEU A 305 -2.20 7.29 -9.89
N GLU A 306 -2.18 7.56 -11.18
CA GLU A 306 -0.91 7.65 -11.91
C GLU A 306 -0.05 8.82 -11.46
N LYS A 307 -0.64 9.84 -10.84
CA LYS A 307 0.08 10.96 -10.23
C LYS A 307 1.00 10.55 -9.06
N ILE A 308 0.80 9.38 -8.46
CA ILE A 308 1.70 8.92 -7.40
C ILE A 308 3.02 8.35 -7.96
N VAL A 309 3.05 7.99 -9.25
CA VAL A 309 4.22 7.39 -9.90
C VAL A 309 5.23 8.48 -10.25
N THR A 310 6.36 8.48 -9.55
CA THR A 310 7.45 9.43 -9.80
C THR A 310 8.44 8.92 -10.86
N ASN A 311 8.63 7.60 -10.95
CA ASN A 311 9.61 7.01 -11.85
C ASN A 311 9.06 5.72 -12.48
N THR A 312 9.37 5.53 -13.76
CA THR A 312 9.07 4.30 -14.50
C THR A 312 10.36 3.79 -15.16
N TYR A 313 10.65 2.52 -14.98
CA TYR A 313 11.79 1.82 -15.58
C TYR A 313 11.28 0.68 -16.45
N ASN A 314 12.05 0.27 -17.47
CA ASN A 314 11.78 -0.96 -18.20
C ASN A 314 12.33 -2.17 -17.43
N LEU A 315 11.86 -3.37 -17.75
CA LEU A 315 12.31 -4.62 -17.13
C LEU A 315 13.85 -4.74 -17.10
N ASP A 316 14.51 -4.42 -18.20
CA ASP A 316 15.98 -4.54 -18.32
C ASP A 316 16.73 -3.51 -17.44
N GLU A 317 16.07 -2.55 -16.85
CA GLU A 317 16.59 -1.55 -15.91
C GLU A 317 16.28 -1.86 -14.44
N ALA A 318 15.85 -3.07 -14.13
CA ALA A 318 15.37 -3.44 -12.78
C ALA A 318 16.40 -3.17 -11.67
N ASP A 319 17.67 -3.54 -11.89
CA ASP A 319 18.74 -3.27 -10.91
C ASP A 319 18.88 -1.76 -10.64
N LYS A 320 18.87 -0.95 -11.70
CA LYS A 320 18.91 0.52 -11.59
C LYS A 320 17.69 1.06 -10.85
N ALA A 321 16.48 0.51 -11.09
CA ALA A 321 15.25 0.91 -10.41
C ALA A 321 15.36 0.70 -8.89
N PHE A 322 15.85 -0.45 -8.43
CA PHE A 322 16.08 -0.74 -7.02
C PHE A 322 17.17 0.15 -6.41
N GLN A 323 18.29 0.34 -7.11
CA GLN A 323 19.39 1.21 -6.66
C GLN A 323 18.93 2.66 -6.51
N ASP A 324 18.29 3.22 -7.54
CA ASP A 324 17.82 4.60 -7.55
C ASP A 324 16.77 4.83 -6.46
N PHE A 325 15.79 3.94 -6.34
CA PHE A 325 14.78 4.03 -5.28
C PHE A 325 15.40 3.88 -3.89
N SER A 326 16.40 3.01 -3.74
CA SER A 326 17.11 2.86 -2.47
C SER A 326 17.89 4.12 -2.06
N LYS A 327 18.55 4.79 -3.02
CA LYS A 327 19.37 5.99 -2.77
C LYS A 327 18.51 7.25 -2.60
N ASN A 328 17.42 7.35 -3.36
CA ASN A 328 16.63 8.58 -3.50
C ASN A 328 15.20 8.46 -2.90
N ALA A 329 15.01 7.58 -1.92
CA ALA A 329 13.70 7.36 -1.29
C ALA A 329 13.05 8.65 -0.72
N ALA A 330 13.85 9.67 -0.41
CA ALA A 330 13.35 10.97 0.04
C ALA A 330 12.67 11.81 -1.06
N SER A 331 12.96 11.55 -2.35
CA SER A 331 12.41 12.27 -3.50
C SER A 331 11.53 11.42 -4.40
N MET A 332 11.52 10.11 -4.22
CA MET A 332 10.69 9.18 -4.99
C MET A 332 9.49 8.72 -4.15
N LEU A 333 8.31 8.72 -4.75
CA LEU A 333 7.09 8.28 -4.06
C LEU A 333 6.72 6.84 -4.45
N LYS A 334 6.44 6.60 -5.73
CA LYS A 334 6.21 5.26 -6.27
C LYS A 334 7.08 5.03 -7.51
N VAL A 335 7.77 3.92 -7.52
CA VAL A 335 8.55 3.44 -8.66
C VAL A 335 7.84 2.24 -9.27
N VAL A 336 7.69 2.22 -10.58
CA VAL A 336 7.09 1.10 -11.32
C VAL A 336 8.04 0.58 -12.39
N ILE A 337 7.98 -0.73 -12.63
CA ILE A 337 8.69 -1.43 -13.71
C ILE A 337 7.67 -1.82 -14.78
N LYS A 338 7.97 -1.52 -16.03
CA LYS A 338 7.21 -1.95 -17.21
C LYS A 338 7.85 -3.23 -17.76
N PHE A 339 7.07 -4.28 -17.88
CA PHE A 339 7.43 -5.59 -18.39
C PHE A 339 7.23 -5.73 -19.90
#